data_a9dd8c1b28e68c4d310ac70311cc9654
#
_entry.id   a9dd8c1b28e68c4d310ac70311cc9654
#
_cell.length_a   1.000
_cell.length_b   1.000
_cell.length_c   1.000
_cell.angle_alpha   90.00
_cell.angle_beta   90.00
_cell.angle_gamma   90.00
#
_symmetry.space_group_name_H-M   'P 1'
#
loop_
_entity.id
_entity.type
_entity.pdbx_description
1 polymer ?
#
loop_
_entity_poly.entity_id
_entity_poly.type
_entity_poly.pdbx_seq_one_letter_code
_entity_poly.pdbx_strand_id
1 'polypeptide(L)'
;MPLKGQLSKSNKSEVLQETPAHLDVEKISVGYNGKAVLEDLSFQIPQGKRVAVVGPNGAGKSTLFKAMVGLLPLGSGAIHIHGLPLGGHQHCVAYVPQREEVDWRFPLSVSDVVMMGRYGHQGWLGRPNKLDQEIVFHCLDQMGISGLAKHSIRELSGGQQQRIFLARALAQEPHILLMDEPFSGVDTPTQEATLSLLEELNSQQVTVLVSTHDLNMAAQKFEATLLLNHRLIAFGTASQVFTPENIRQAFGSQILMLDDAVFIDECCPPDENRVEHLE
;
A
#
# COMPACT_ATOMS: atom_id res chain seq x y z
N MET A 1 45.21 53.25 4.39
CA MET A 1 45.54 52.12 3.51
C MET A 1 44.84 50.91 4.08
N PRO A 2 43.83 50.33 3.39
CA PRO A 2 43.14 49.12 3.90
C PRO A 2 43.68 47.88 3.21
N LEU A 3 43.95 46.86 3.99
CA LEU A 3 44.31 45.52 3.55
C LEU A 3 43.09 44.78 3.06
N LYS A 4 43.13 44.34 1.81
CA LYS A 4 42.15 43.46 1.15
C LYS A 4 42.29 42.04 1.73
N GLY A 5 41.27 41.57 2.45
CA GLY A 5 41.10 40.18 2.80
C GLY A 5 40.41 39.45 1.65
N GLN A 6 41.04 38.43 1.11
CA GLN A 6 40.50 37.53 0.11
C GLN A 6 39.38 36.64 0.74
N LEU A 7 38.18 36.74 0.21
CA LEU A 7 37.08 35.84 0.49
C LEU A 7 37.33 34.49 -0.24
N SER A 8 37.77 33.52 0.49
CA SER A 8 37.75 32.13 0.10
C SER A 8 36.30 31.70 -0.15
N LYS A 9 35.95 31.38 -1.40
CA LYS A 9 34.72 30.68 -1.74
C LYS A 9 34.80 29.25 -1.21
N SER A 10 34.24 29.02 -0.03
CA SER A 10 33.96 27.73 0.49
C SER A 10 32.84 27.11 -0.38
N ASN A 11 33.20 26.08 -1.13
CA ASN A 11 32.28 25.17 -1.80
C ASN A 11 31.46 24.46 -0.72
N LYS A 12 30.25 24.97 -0.45
CA LYS A 12 29.23 24.21 0.25
C LYS A 12 28.70 23.15 -0.73
N SER A 13 29.35 22.01 -0.74
CA SER A 13 28.67 20.77 -1.10
C SER A 13 27.52 20.63 -0.13
N GLU A 14 26.30 20.82 -0.59
CA GLU A 14 25.08 20.44 0.11
C GLU A 14 25.17 18.94 0.37
N VAL A 15 25.58 18.60 1.57
CA VAL A 15 25.32 17.29 2.15
C VAL A 15 23.80 17.27 2.32
N LEU A 16 23.10 16.62 1.39
CA LEU A 16 21.73 16.21 1.57
C LEU A 16 21.72 15.42 2.88
N GLN A 17 21.20 16.02 3.94
CA GLN A 17 20.89 15.30 5.16
C GLN A 17 19.88 14.24 4.73
N GLU A 18 20.32 13.00 4.69
CA GLU A 18 19.45 11.84 4.49
C GLU A 18 18.43 11.86 5.63
N THR A 19 17.21 12.26 5.32
CA THR A 19 16.08 12.11 6.23
C THR A 19 15.98 10.62 6.54
N PRO A 20 15.95 10.21 7.82
CA PRO A 20 15.87 8.78 8.16
C PRO A 20 14.70 8.15 7.42
N ALA A 21 14.90 6.96 6.85
CA ALA A 21 13.84 6.24 6.19
C ALA A 21 12.68 6.03 7.16
N HIS A 22 11.47 6.37 6.72
CA HIS A 22 10.27 6.18 7.51
C HIS A 22 9.88 4.70 7.58
N LEU A 23 10.06 4.01 6.45
CA LEU A 23 9.92 2.56 6.30
C LEU A 23 11.20 2.04 5.66
N ASP A 24 11.87 1.14 6.34
CA ASP A 24 13.08 0.48 5.88
C ASP A 24 12.87 -1.04 5.84
N VAL A 25 13.08 -1.62 4.68
CA VAL A 25 12.94 -3.06 4.43
C VAL A 25 14.30 -3.60 4.01
N GLU A 26 14.86 -4.50 4.82
CA GLU A 26 16.21 -5.00 4.66
C GLU A 26 16.21 -6.52 4.41
N LYS A 27 16.51 -6.92 3.17
CA LYS A 27 16.72 -8.31 2.72
C LYS A 27 15.65 -9.29 3.21
N ILE A 28 14.39 -8.87 3.20
CA ILE A 28 13.30 -9.73 3.66
C ILE A 28 13.03 -10.84 2.67
N SER A 29 12.79 -12.04 3.21
CA SER A 29 12.17 -13.15 2.49
C SER A 29 10.94 -13.61 3.25
N VAL A 30 9.83 -13.80 2.53
CA VAL A 30 8.52 -14.12 3.11
C VAL A 30 7.85 -15.20 2.28
N GLY A 31 7.13 -16.11 2.94
CA GLY A 31 6.44 -17.16 2.22
C GLY A 31 5.44 -17.93 3.09
N TYR A 32 4.86 -18.96 2.50
CA TYR A 32 3.88 -19.82 3.12
C TYR A 32 4.37 -21.28 3.13
N ASN A 33 4.21 -21.96 4.25
CA ASN A 33 4.50 -23.39 4.37
C ASN A 33 5.93 -23.76 3.88
N GLY A 34 6.92 -22.92 4.16
CA GLY A 34 8.31 -23.15 3.78
C GLY A 34 8.64 -22.83 2.32
N LYS A 35 7.68 -22.36 1.52
CA LYS A 35 7.94 -21.87 0.15
C LYS A 35 8.03 -20.35 0.16
N ALA A 36 9.15 -19.81 -0.26
CA ALA A 36 9.33 -18.36 -0.42
C ALA A 36 8.42 -17.85 -1.55
N VAL A 37 7.72 -16.75 -1.28
CA VAL A 37 6.95 -15.96 -2.26
C VAL A 37 7.72 -14.70 -2.60
N LEU A 38 8.38 -14.11 -1.61
CA LEU A 38 9.25 -12.95 -1.76
C LEU A 38 10.65 -13.31 -1.32
N GLU A 39 11.65 -12.88 -2.09
CA GLU A 39 13.05 -13.21 -1.85
C GLU A 39 13.92 -11.97 -1.90
N ASP A 40 14.70 -11.74 -0.85
CA ASP A 40 15.77 -10.74 -0.75
C ASP A 40 15.32 -9.31 -1.14
N LEU A 41 14.17 -8.87 -0.64
CA LEU A 41 13.66 -7.52 -0.89
C LEU A 41 14.34 -6.50 0.02
N SER A 42 14.85 -5.42 -0.60
CA SER A 42 15.40 -4.28 0.13
C SER A 42 14.96 -2.97 -0.53
N PHE A 43 14.37 -2.08 0.24
CA PHE A 43 14.00 -0.73 -0.21
C PHE A 43 13.73 0.18 1.00
N GLN A 44 13.79 1.49 0.75
CA GLN A 44 13.52 2.51 1.77
C GLN A 44 12.50 3.51 1.24
N ILE A 45 11.53 3.86 2.07
CA ILE A 45 10.51 4.84 1.75
C ILE A 45 10.57 5.98 2.76
N PRO A 46 10.79 7.23 2.30
CA PRO A 46 10.72 8.41 3.15
C PRO A 46 9.29 8.66 3.65
N GLN A 47 9.17 9.41 4.74
CA GLN A 47 7.87 9.80 5.29
C GLN A 47 7.04 10.62 4.30
N GLY A 48 5.72 10.45 4.33
CA GLY A 48 4.78 11.21 3.53
C GLY A 48 4.89 10.94 2.04
N LYS A 49 5.34 9.76 1.60
CA LYS A 49 5.39 9.38 0.19
C LYS A 49 4.20 8.52 -0.21
N ARG A 50 3.67 8.77 -1.41
CA ARG A 50 2.69 7.90 -2.05
C ARG A 50 3.41 6.98 -3.04
N VAL A 51 3.36 5.68 -2.76
CA VAL A 51 4.08 4.65 -3.51
C VAL A 51 3.10 3.65 -4.10
N ALA A 52 3.16 3.43 -5.41
CA ALA A 52 2.46 2.33 -6.06
C ALA A 52 3.31 1.05 -5.98
N VAL A 53 2.73 -0.04 -5.52
CA VAL A 53 3.33 -1.38 -5.57
C VAL A 53 2.73 -2.12 -6.75
N VAL A 54 3.51 -2.30 -7.80
CA VAL A 54 3.05 -2.81 -9.11
C VAL A 54 3.69 -4.14 -9.41
N GLY A 55 2.96 -5.02 -10.08
CA GLY A 55 3.44 -6.32 -10.52
C GLY A 55 2.30 -7.22 -10.96
N PRO A 56 2.58 -8.32 -11.66
CA PRO A 56 1.56 -9.26 -12.11
C PRO A 56 0.79 -9.91 -10.95
N ASN A 57 -0.30 -10.60 -11.28
CA ASN A 57 -1.00 -11.43 -10.31
C ASN A 57 -0.06 -12.52 -9.78
N GLY A 58 -0.06 -12.73 -8.47
CA GLY A 58 0.88 -13.66 -7.83
C GLY A 58 2.30 -13.12 -7.56
N ALA A 59 2.63 -11.89 -7.97
CA ALA A 59 3.94 -11.27 -7.75
C ALA A 59 4.37 -11.12 -6.27
N GLY A 60 3.43 -11.28 -5.34
CA GLY A 60 3.69 -11.17 -3.90
C GLY A 60 3.31 -9.83 -3.28
N LYS A 61 2.55 -8.97 -3.97
CA LYS A 61 2.11 -7.64 -3.46
C LYS A 61 1.39 -7.75 -2.11
N SER A 62 0.33 -8.56 -2.02
CA SER A 62 -0.41 -8.81 -0.77
C SER A 62 0.45 -9.49 0.29
N THR A 63 1.38 -10.37 -0.11
CA THR A 63 2.33 -11.02 0.79
C THR A 63 3.27 -10.00 1.45
N LEU A 64 3.75 -9.02 0.67
CA LEU A 64 4.56 -7.91 1.17
C LEU A 64 3.77 -7.11 2.23
N PHE A 65 2.54 -6.71 1.92
CA PHE A 65 1.72 -5.93 2.85
C PHE A 65 1.40 -6.72 4.13
N LYS A 66 1.06 -8.00 4.01
CA LYS A 66 0.82 -8.88 5.17
C LYS A 66 2.07 -9.04 6.05
N ALA A 67 3.25 -9.09 5.45
CA ALA A 67 4.51 -9.11 6.20
C ALA A 67 4.76 -7.77 6.91
N MET A 68 4.49 -6.64 6.25
CA MET A 68 4.68 -5.30 6.82
C MET A 68 3.75 -4.99 8.01
N VAL A 69 2.60 -5.66 8.12
CA VAL A 69 1.71 -5.55 9.29
C VAL A 69 1.88 -6.70 10.29
N GLY A 70 2.85 -7.57 10.07
CA GLY A 70 3.13 -8.69 10.97
C GLY A 70 2.13 -9.85 10.91
N LEU A 71 1.27 -9.90 9.89
CA LEU A 71 0.36 -11.03 9.65
C LEU A 71 1.07 -12.25 9.10
N LEU A 72 2.23 -12.07 8.50
CA LEU A 72 3.12 -13.13 8.05
C LEU A 72 4.50 -12.97 8.68
N PRO A 73 5.09 -14.03 9.24
CA PRO A 73 6.43 -13.99 9.78
C PRO A 73 7.45 -13.82 8.65
N LEU A 74 8.52 -13.07 8.92
CA LEU A 74 9.67 -13.00 8.04
C LEU A 74 10.47 -14.31 8.13
N GLY A 75 10.82 -14.88 6.97
CA GLY A 75 11.76 -15.99 6.89
C GLY A 75 13.20 -15.53 7.12
N SER A 76 13.53 -14.31 6.66
CA SER A 76 14.82 -13.63 6.88
C SER A 76 14.65 -12.12 6.73
N GLY A 77 15.68 -11.36 7.11
CA GLY A 77 15.72 -9.90 7.00
C GLY A 77 14.98 -9.19 8.13
N ALA A 78 14.80 -7.88 7.98
CA ALA A 78 14.14 -7.04 8.97
C ALA A 78 13.30 -5.93 8.31
N ILE A 79 12.26 -5.48 9.01
CA ILE A 79 11.48 -4.30 8.66
C ILE A 79 11.56 -3.34 9.84
N HIS A 80 11.93 -2.10 9.56
CA HIS A 80 11.98 -1.02 10.53
C HIS A 80 11.00 0.09 10.14
N ILE A 81 10.28 0.60 11.13
CA ILE A 81 9.37 1.73 11.00
C ILE A 81 9.84 2.80 11.98
N HIS A 82 10.13 4.01 11.50
CA HIS A 82 10.78 5.05 12.29
C HIS A 82 12.09 4.58 12.97
N GLY A 83 12.84 3.68 12.31
CA GLY A 83 14.07 3.09 12.85
C GLY A 83 13.86 2.03 13.94
N LEU A 84 12.62 1.66 14.25
CA LEU A 84 12.29 0.62 15.24
C LEU A 84 11.80 -0.65 14.55
N PRO A 85 12.19 -1.84 15.05
CA PRO A 85 11.77 -3.10 14.47
C PRO A 85 10.24 -3.25 14.41
N LEU A 86 9.75 -3.95 13.38
CA LEU A 86 8.35 -4.32 13.25
C LEU A 86 7.88 -5.05 14.52
N GLY A 87 6.73 -4.64 15.07
CA GLY A 87 6.18 -5.18 16.32
C GLY A 87 6.20 -4.19 17.48
N GLY A 88 7.11 -3.20 17.50
CA GLY A 88 7.12 -2.11 18.47
C GLY A 88 6.06 -1.02 18.22
N HIS A 89 5.51 -0.96 17.00
CA HIS A 89 4.59 0.09 16.54
C HIS A 89 3.47 -0.45 15.66
N GLN A 90 2.82 -1.53 16.07
CA GLN A 90 1.74 -2.16 15.28
C GLN A 90 0.57 -1.22 14.97
N HIS A 91 0.30 -0.24 15.84
CA HIS A 91 -0.74 0.77 15.61
C HIS A 91 -0.36 1.83 14.57
N CYS A 92 0.94 2.00 14.25
CA CYS A 92 1.39 2.98 13.27
C CYS A 92 1.15 2.54 11.82
N VAL A 93 0.86 1.26 11.56
CA VAL A 93 0.62 0.75 10.21
C VAL A 93 -0.81 0.23 10.12
N ALA A 94 -1.60 0.83 9.25
CA ALA A 94 -2.92 0.33 8.93
C ALA A 94 -2.93 -0.42 7.59
N TYR A 95 -3.73 -1.46 7.52
CA TYR A 95 -3.88 -2.30 6.32
C TYR A 95 -5.34 -2.41 5.90
N VAL A 96 -5.58 -2.07 4.65
CA VAL A 96 -6.85 -2.27 3.95
C VAL A 96 -6.66 -3.46 3.01
N PRO A 97 -7.20 -4.64 3.34
CA PRO A 97 -7.07 -5.83 2.51
C PRO A 97 -7.93 -5.72 1.25
N GLN A 98 -7.65 -6.57 0.28
CA GLN A 98 -8.51 -6.76 -0.88
C GLN A 98 -9.91 -7.20 -0.42
N ARG A 99 -10.94 -6.71 -1.10
CA ARG A 99 -12.35 -6.90 -0.69
C ARG A 99 -12.75 -8.36 -0.58
N GLU A 100 -12.24 -9.20 -1.47
CA GLU A 100 -12.52 -10.64 -1.54
C GLU A 100 -11.97 -11.42 -0.35
N GLU A 101 -10.99 -10.89 0.37
CA GLU A 101 -10.42 -11.51 1.57
C GLU A 101 -11.26 -11.32 2.83
N VAL A 102 -12.31 -10.47 2.77
CA VAL A 102 -13.12 -10.10 3.93
C VAL A 102 -14.38 -10.95 4.03
N ASP A 103 -14.62 -11.56 5.18
CA ASP A 103 -15.91 -12.24 5.43
C ASP A 103 -17.00 -11.22 5.82
N TRP A 104 -17.76 -10.79 4.84
CA TRP A 104 -18.86 -9.83 5.00
C TRP A 104 -20.08 -10.38 5.72
N ARG A 105 -20.13 -11.68 6.04
CA ARG A 105 -21.28 -12.33 6.71
C ARG A 105 -21.29 -12.12 8.22
N PHE A 106 -20.28 -11.47 8.77
CA PHE A 106 -20.23 -11.16 10.20
C PHE A 106 -21.36 -10.18 10.59
N PRO A 107 -22.08 -10.44 11.71
CA PRO A 107 -23.20 -9.60 12.15
C PRO A 107 -22.71 -8.36 12.91
N LEU A 108 -21.97 -7.49 12.22
CA LEU A 108 -21.42 -6.26 12.78
C LEU A 108 -22.08 -5.04 12.14
N SER A 109 -22.21 -3.97 12.92
CA SER A 109 -22.56 -2.66 12.39
C SER A 109 -21.33 -1.97 11.78
N VAL A 110 -21.59 -0.98 10.94
CA VAL A 110 -20.54 -0.12 10.36
C VAL A 110 -19.67 0.49 11.45
N SER A 111 -20.29 1.04 12.50
CA SER A 111 -19.55 1.65 13.62
C SER A 111 -18.71 0.65 14.40
N ASP A 112 -19.17 -0.62 14.54
CA ASP A 112 -18.36 -1.66 15.20
C ASP A 112 -17.10 -1.97 14.41
N VAL A 113 -17.20 -2.08 13.08
CA VAL A 113 -16.02 -2.32 12.22
C VAL A 113 -15.03 -1.18 12.29
N VAL A 114 -15.48 0.08 12.22
CA VAL A 114 -14.57 1.22 12.32
C VAL A 114 -13.95 1.32 13.72
N MET A 115 -14.70 1.00 14.77
CA MET A 115 -14.21 0.95 16.16
C MET A 115 -13.07 -0.05 16.35
N MET A 116 -13.02 -1.13 15.55
CA MET A 116 -11.87 -2.06 15.60
C MET A 116 -10.53 -1.37 15.31
N GLY A 117 -10.52 -0.28 14.53
CA GLY A 117 -9.32 0.53 14.32
C GLY A 117 -8.76 1.13 15.61
N ARG A 118 -9.59 1.30 16.65
CA ARG A 118 -9.18 1.87 17.94
C ARG A 118 -8.60 0.85 18.92
N TYR A 119 -8.78 -0.45 18.69
CA TYR A 119 -8.38 -1.48 19.66
C TYR A 119 -6.87 -1.51 19.94
N GLY A 120 -6.04 -1.15 18.97
CA GLY A 120 -4.59 -1.03 19.17
C GLY A 120 -4.18 0.03 20.20
N HIS A 121 -5.04 1.05 20.44
CA HIS A 121 -4.78 2.16 21.36
C HIS A 121 -5.27 1.88 22.79
N GLN A 122 -6.10 0.86 23.01
CA GLN A 122 -6.83 0.66 24.27
C GLN A 122 -6.13 -0.30 25.24
N GLY A 123 -5.07 -0.98 24.83
CA GLY A 123 -4.48 -2.06 25.61
C GLY A 123 -5.44 -3.26 25.81
N TRP A 124 -4.96 -4.37 26.33
CA TRP A 124 -5.66 -5.66 26.36
C TRP A 124 -7.05 -5.68 27.08
N LEU A 125 -7.25 -4.82 28.07
CA LEU A 125 -8.50 -4.75 28.83
C LEU A 125 -9.27 -3.44 28.63
N GLY A 126 -8.84 -2.63 27.67
CA GLY A 126 -9.44 -1.33 27.40
C GLY A 126 -10.83 -1.46 26.79
N ARG A 127 -11.71 -0.53 27.15
CA ARG A 127 -13.00 -0.34 26.50
C ARG A 127 -12.98 0.97 25.72
N PRO A 128 -13.68 1.06 24.58
CA PRO A 128 -13.82 2.30 23.85
C PRO A 128 -14.30 3.42 24.76
N ASN A 129 -13.59 4.53 24.74
CA ASN A 129 -13.94 5.74 25.50
C ASN A 129 -14.67 6.75 24.58
N LYS A 130 -14.98 7.93 25.12
CA LYS A 130 -15.66 8.98 24.34
C LYS A 130 -14.82 9.49 23.19
N LEU A 131 -13.51 9.63 23.37
CA LEU A 131 -12.60 10.06 22.31
C LEU A 131 -12.58 9.06 21.16
N ASP A 132 -12.56 7.76 21.45
CA ASP A 132 -12.62 6.72 20.41
C ASP A 132 -13.91 6.81 19.60
N GLN A 133 -15.04 7.09 20.25
CA GLN A 133 -16.33 7.28 19.58
C GLN A 133 -16.33 8.53 18.68
N GLU A 134 -15.72 9.63 19.14
CA GLU A 134 -15.58 10.86 18.37
C GLU A 134 -14.70 10.64 17.13
N ILE A 135 -13.57 9.94 17.29
CA ILE A 135 -12.68 9.58 16.16
C ILE A 135 -13.41 8.71 15.15
N VAL A 136 -14.12 7.67 15.61
CA VAL A 136 -14.92 6.79 14.73
C VAL A 136 -15.96 7.58 13.96
N PHE A 137 -16.70 8.47 14.64
CA PHE A 137 -17.69 9.31 13.98
C PHE A 137 -17.04 10.23 12.94
N HIS A 138 -15.91 10.85 13.26
CA HIS A 138 -15.17 11.70 12.35
C HIS A 138 -14.71 10.92 11.10
N CYS A 139 -14.16 9.73 11.26
CA CYS A 139 -13.74 8.88 10.14
C CYS A 139 -14.93 8.46 9.26
N LEU A 140 -16.09 8.15 9.87
CA LEU A 140 -17.32 7.83 9.13
C LEU A 140 -17.84 9.05 8.35
N ASP A 141 -17.75 10.23 8.92
CA ASP A 141 -18.16 11.48 8.28
C ASP A 141 -17.23 11.85 7.12
N GLN A 142 -15.92 11.75 7.32
CA GLN A 142 -14.92 11.95 6.28
C GLN A 142 -15.13 11.02 5.07
N MET A 143 -15.57 9.78 5.33
CA MET A 143 -15.91 8.82 4.26
C MET A 143 -17.33 9.02 3.69
N GLY A 144 -18.11 9.97 4.19
CA GLY A 144 -19.49 10.22 3.74
C GLY A 144 -20.46 9.08 4.05
N ILE A 145 -20.22 8.30 5.10
CA ILE A 145 -21.01 7.12 5.51
C ILE A 145 -21.51 7.19 6.96
N SER A 146 -21.47 8.36 7.60
CA SER A 146 -21.94 8.54 8.98
C SER A 146 -23.41 8.16 9.16
N GLY A 147 -24.27 8.39 8.15
CA GLY A 147 -25.66 7.94 8.15
C GLY A 147 -25.86 6.42 8.19
N LEU A 148 -24.81 5.65 7.84
CA LEU A 148 -24.84 4.19 7.82
C LEU A 148 -24.28 3.54 9.10
N ALA A 149 -23.88 4.34 10.11
CA ALA A 149 -23.16 3.86 11.29
C ALA A 149 -23.81 2.65 11.99
N LYS A 150 -25.14 2.58 12.02
CA LYS A 150 -25.92 1.50 12.66
C LYS A 150 -26.36 0.39 11.71
N HIS A 151 -26.10 0.52 10.41
CA HIS A 151 -26.45 -0.52 9.43
C HIS A 151 -25.51 -1.71 9.54
N SER A 152 -26.02 -2.87 9.15
CA SER A 152 -25.22 -4.08 9.02
C SER A 152 -24.28 -3.98 7.80
N ILE A 153 -23.02 -4.40 7.96
CA ILE A 153 -22.05 -4.41 6.85
C ILE A 153 -22.47 -5.32 5.69
N ARG A 154 -23.39 -6.26 5.94
CA ARG A 154 -23.92 -7.20 4.92
C ARG A 154 -24.80 -6.51 3.87
N GLU A 155 -25.44 -5.41 4.26
CA GLU A 155 -26.47 -4.73 3.46
C GLU A 155 -25.87 -3.68 2.51
N LEU A 156 -24.55 -3.53 2.52
CA LEU A 156 -23.88 -2.41 1.88
C LEU A 156 -23.33 -2.77 0.51
N SER A 157 -23.32 -1.77 -0.39
CA SER A 157 -22.68 -1.89 -1.69
C SER A 157 -21.16 -2.03 -1.57
N GLY A 158 -20.50 -2.53 -2.63
CA GLY A 158 -19.05 -2.69 -2.65
C GLY A 158 -18.27 -1.42 -2.35
N GLY A 159 -18.68 -0.29 -2.92
CA GLY A 159 -18.05 0.99 -2.64
C GLY A 159 -18.26 1.46 -1.21
N GLN A 160 -19.43 1.19 -0.60
CA GLN A 160 -19.67 1.49 0.81
C GLN A 160 -18.81 0.61 1.73
N GLN A 161 -18.68 -0.68 1.41
CA GLN A 161 -17.80 -1.61 2.13
C GLN A 161 -16.34 -1.14 2.11
N GLN A 162 -15.85 -0.70 0.96
CA GLN A 162 -14.51 -0.14 0.84
C GLN A 162 -14.32 1.09 1.73
N ARG A 163 -15.27 2.03 1.72
CA ARG A 163 -15.22 3.24 2.57
C ARG A 163 -15.19 2.90 4.06
N ILE A 164 -15.86 1.84 4.49
CA ILE A 164 -15.81 1.36 5.89
C ILE A 164 -14.40 0.89 6.25
N PHE A 165 -13.74 0.12 5.38
CA PHE A 165 -12.39 -0.36 5.66
C PHE A 165 -11.37 0.77 5.64
N LEU A 166 -11.57 1.78 4.80
CA LEU A 166 -10.80 3.03 4.86
C LEU A 166 -11.05 3.77 6.18
N ALA A 167 -12.31 3.97 6.57
CA ALA A 167 -12.64 4.60 7.85
C ALA A 167 -12.02 3.86 9.05
N ARG A 168 -12.04 2.51 9.03
CA ARG A 168 -11.38 1.68 10.05
C ARG A 168 -9.87 1.90 10.08
N ALA A 169 -9.24 1.95 8.92
CA ALA A 169 -7.80 2.19 8.81
C ALA A 169 -7.42 3.59 9.30
N LEU A 170 -8.23 4.62 8.96
CA LEU A 170 -8.03 5.99 9.43
C LEU A 170 -8.27 6.13 10.93
N ALA A 171 -9.26 5.42 11.49
CA ALA A 171 -9.52 5.40 12.92
C ALA A 171 -8.33 4.87 13.74
N GLN A 172 -7.41 4.15 13.12
CA GLN A 172 -6.16 3.71 13.72
C GLN A 172 -5.13 4.85 13.85
N GLU A 173 -5.36 6.02 13.21
CA GLU A 173 -4.43 7.15 13.14
C GLU A 173 -3.03 6.71 12.66
N PRO A 174 -2.94 6.06 11.48
CA PRO A 174 -1.72 5.42 11.05
C PRO A 174 -0.69 6.44 10.54
N HIS A 175 0.59 6.09 10.67
CA HIS A 175 1.67 6.79 9.98
C HIS A 175 1.94 6.19 8.59
N ILE A 176 1.60 4.90 8.41
CA ILE A 176 1.71 4.18 7.15
C ILE A 176 0.37 3.51 6.85
N LEU A 177 -0.18 3.79 5.67
CA LEU A 177 -1.40 3.16 5.17
C LEU A 177 -1.04 2.24 4.00
N LEU A 178 -1.37 0.96 4.14
CA LEU A 178 -1.22 -0.05 3.09
C LEU A 178 -2.60 -0.41 2.54
N MET A 179 -2.76 -0.36 1.22
CA MET A 179 -4.03 -0.66 0.56
C MET A 179 -3.82 -1.68 -0.55
N ASP A 180 -4.48 -2.82 -0.44
CA ASP A 180 -4.35 -3.91 -1.39
C ASP A 180 -5.46 -3.85 -2.44
N GLU A 181 -5.09 -3.50 -3.66
CA GLU A 181 -5.96 -3.33 -4.83
C GLU A 181 -7.26 -2.53 -4.56
N PRO A 182 -7.16 -1.32 -3.97
CA PRO A 182 -8.34 -0.56 -3.55
C PRO A 182 -9.20 -0.04 -4.71
N PHE A 183 -8.70 -0.10 -5.93
CA PHE A 183 -9.39 0.40 -7.12
C PHE A 183 -10.05 -0.71 -7.93
N SER A 184 -9.85 -1.98 -7.54
CA SER A 184 -10.42 -3.13 -8.25
C SER A 184 -11.94 -3.19 -8.07
N GLY A 185 -12.69 -3.22 -9.18
CA GLY A 185 -14.14 -3.36 -9.17
C GLY A 185 -14.93 -2.18 -8.57
N VAL A 186 -14.31 -0.99 -8.47
CA VAL A 186 -14.98 0.23 -8.03
C VAL A 186 -15.26 1.18 -9.21
N ASP A 187 -16.31 1.97 -9.07
CA ASP A 187 -16.70 2.98 -10.06
C ASP A 187 -15.75 4.20 -10.01
N THR A 188 -15.67 4.93 -11.12
CA THR A 188 -14.80 6.11 -11.27
C THR A 188 -14.99 7.16 -10.16
N PRO A 189 -16.23 7.54 -9.75
CA PRO A 189 -16.40 8.49 -8.65
C PRO A 189 -15.81 8.02 -7.31
N THR A 190 -15.93 6.74 -6.99
CA THR A 190 -15.35 6.16 -5.77
C THR A 190 -13.81 6.13 -5.85
N GLN A 191 -13.28 5.82 -7.04
CA GLN A 191 -11.83 5.87 -7.29
C GLN A 191 -11.27 7.28 -7.10
N GLU A 192 -11.90 8.30 -7.69
CA GLU A 192 -11.48 9.71 -7.55
C GLU A 192 -11.56 10.18 -6.10
N ALA A 193 -12.63 9.86 -5.38
CA ALA A 193 -12.76 10.19 -3.97
C ALA A 193 -11.66 9.53 -3.12
N THR A 194 -11.30 8.28 -3.43
CA THR A 194 -10.20 7.59 -2.75
C THR A 194 -8.86 8.26 -3.05
N LEU A 195 -8.58 8.62 -4.31
CA LEU A 195 -7.34 9.31 -4.68
C LEU A 195 -7.23 10.69 -3.98
N SER A 196 -8.32 11.45 -3.91
CA SER A 196 -8.35 12.74 -3.18
C SER A 196 -8.05 12.55 -1.70
N LEU A 197 -8.59 11.50 -1.08
CA LEU A 197 -8.26 11.15 0.31
C LEU A 197 -6.76 10.84 0.47
N LEU A 198 -6.16 10.08 -0.46
CA LEU A 198 -4.72 9.78 -0.39
C LEU A 198 -3.86 11.04 -0.52
N GLU A 199 -4.30 12.03 -1.28
CA GLU A 199 -3.64 13.35 -1.37
C GLU A 199 -3.74 14.12 -0.05
N GLU A 200 -4.90 14.09 0.60
CA GLU A 200 -5.08 14.70 1.91
C GLU A 200 -4.19 14.04 2.97
N LEU A 201 -4.17 12.71 3.05
CA LEU A 201 -3.31 11.96 3.97
C LEU A 201 -1.82 12.24 3.73
N ASN A 202 -1.42 12.34 2.48
CA ASN A 202 -0.05 12.72 2.11
C ASN A 202 0.31 14.11 2.64
N SER A 203 -0.60 15.09 2.55
CA SER A 203 -0.40 16.43 3.13
C SER A 203 -0.22 16.42 4.65
N GLN A 204 -0.78 15.42 5.32
CA GLN A 204 -0.62 15.13 6.76
C GLN A 204 0.61 14.27 7.07
N GLN A 205 1.49 14.06 6.09
CA GLN A 205 2.72 13.26 6.23
C GLN A 205 2.47 11.76 6.50
N VAL A 206 1.31 11.24 6.16
CA VAL A 206 1.04 9.80 6.15
C VAL A 206 1.68 9.18 4.92
N THR A 207 2.49 8.15 5.10
CA THR A 207 3.07 7.38 4.00
C THR A 207 2.03 6.38 3.48
N VAL A 208 1.80 6.36 2.17
CA VAL A 208 0.77 5.52 1.57
C VAL A 208 1.39 4.57 0.55
N LEU A 209 1.15 3.27 0.71
CA LEU A 209 1.49 2.26 -0.28
C LEU A 209 0.20 1.63 -0.82
N VAL A 210 0.07 1.61 -2.14
CA VAL A 210 -1.11 1.03 -2.82
C VAL A 210 -0.65 -0.03 -3.80
N SER A 211 -1.15 -1.25 -3.67
CA SER A 211 -0.96 -2.25 -4.71
C SER A 211 -1.94 -2.01 -5.86
N THR A 212 -1.46 -2.12 -7.07
CA THR A 212 -2.27 -2.00 -8.29
C THR A 212 -1.62 -2.77 -9.43
N HIS A 213 -2.42 -3.19 -10.39
CA HIS A 213 -1.96 -3.71 -11.67
C HIS A 213 -2.04 -2.65 -12.79
N ASP A 214 -2.63 -1.48 -12.52
CA ASP A 214 -2.73 -0.37 -13.47
C ASP A 214 -1.46 0.47 -13.47
N LEU A 215 -0.63 0.28 -14.51
CA LEU A 215 0.63 0.99 -14.72
C LEU A 215 0.42 2.49 -14.99
N ASN A 216 -0.67 2.83 -15.70
CA ASN A 216 -0.96 4.22 -16.05
C ASN A 216 -1.37 5.01 -14.79
N MET A 217 -2.22 4.43 -13.96
CA MET A 217 -2.57 5.01 -12.65
C MET A 217 -1.33 5.17 -11.78
N ALA A 218 -0.49 4.13 -11.68
CA ALA A 218 0.75 4.16 -10.91
C ALA A 218 1.66 5.31 -11.37
N ALA A 219 1.82 5.50 -12.69
CA ALA A 219 2.65 6.55 -13.25
C ALA A 219 2.11 7.96 -13.01
N GLN A 220 0.79 8.15 -13.03
CA GLN A 220 0.19 9.49 -13.00
C GLN A 220 -0.17 9.96 -11.58
N LYS A 221 -0.47 9.03 -10.66
CA LYS A 221 -1.04 9.36 -9.35
C LYS A 221 -0.09 9.15 -8.17
N PHE A 222 1.05 8.50 -8.39
CA PHE A 222 2.00 8.18 -7.33
C PHE A 222 3.37 8.81 -7.58
N GLU A 223 4.06 9.17 -6.51
CA GLU A 223 5.36 9.83 -6.57
C GLU A 223 6.49 8.83 -6.85
N ALA A 224 6.30 7.60 -6.40
CA ALA A 224 7.23 6.51 -6.61
C ALA A 224 6.49 5.21 -6.90
N THR A 225 7.18 4.31 -7.57
CA THR A 225 6.68 2.98 -7.92
C THR A 225 7.69 1.92 -7.50
N LEU A 226 7.17 0.85 -6.89
CA LEU A 226 7.89 -0.35 -6.54
C LEU A 226 7.40 -1.46 -7.48
N LEU A 227 8.25 -1.89 -8.40
CA LEU A 227 7.95 -2.95 -9.36
C LEU A 227 8.41 -4.30 -8.80
N LEU A 228 7.46 -5.19 -8.59
CA LEU A 228 7.62 -6.45 -7.89
C LEU A 228 7.24 -7.64 -8.76
N ASN A 229 8.09 -8.66 -8.78
CA ASN A 229 7.74 -10.01 -9.21
C ASN A 229 8.61 -11.01 -8.43
N HIS A 230 8.12 -11.50 -7.29
CA HIS A 230 8.83 -12.31 -6.29
C HIS A 230 10.09 -11.65 -5.72
N ARG A 231 10.70 -10.74 -6.46
CA ARG A 231 11.84 -9.90 -6.09
C ARG A 231 11.56 -8.46 -6.46
N LEU A 232 12.28 -7.54 -5.85
CA LEU A 232 12.28 -6.16 -6.27
C LEU A 232 12.99 -6.05 -7.62
N ILE A 233 12.26 -5.61 -8.65
CA ILE A 233 12.84 -5.37 -9.98
C ILE A 233 13.37 -3.95 -10.08
N ALA A 234 12.58 -2.98 -9.66
CA ALA A 234 12.96 -1.57 -9.65
C ALA A 234 12.15 -0.80 -8.61
N PHE A 235 12.75 0.28 -8.08
CA PHE A 235 12.09 1.25 -7.21
C PHE A 235 12.56 2.66 -7.56
N GLY A 236 11.63 3.59 -7.74
CA GLY A 236 11.92 4.98 -8.11
C GLY A 236 10.72 5.69 -8.72
N THR A 237 10.95 6.75 -9.48
CA THR A 237 9.89 7.41 -10.25
C THR A 237 9.37 6.51 -11.38
N ALA A 238 8.16 6.77 -11.85
CA ALA A 238 7.56 5.97 -12.93
C ALA A 238 8.48 5.88 -14.16
N SER A 239 9.13 6.98 -14.56
CA SER A 239 10.05 7.02 -15.69
C SER A 239 11.31 6.16 -15.49
N GLN A 240 11.77 6.00 -14.26
CA GLN A 240 12.92 5.14 -13.92
C GLN A 240 12.53 3.66 -13.85
N VAL A 241 11.28 3.38 -13.43
CA VAL A 241 10.78 2.03 -13.17
C VAL A 241 10.18 1.39 -14.41
N PHE A 242 9.39 2.12 -15.19
CA PHE A 242 8.67 1.58 -16.35
C PHE A 242 9.51 1.60 -17.63
N THR A 243 10.73 1.08 -17.54
CA THR A 243 11.54 0.83 -18.74
C THR A 243 11.10 -0.45 -19.44
N PRO A 244 11.29 -0.57 -20.76
CA PRO A 244 10.96 -1.80 -21.51
C PRO A 244 11.58 -3.05 -20.93
N GLU A 245 12.80 -2.93 -20.37
CA GLU A 245 13.52 -4.04 -19.75
C GLU A 245 12.86 -4.49 -18.44
N ASN A 246 12.60 -3.55 -17.52
CA ASN A 246 11.96 -3.83 -16.24
C ASN A 246 10.56 -4.42 -16.42
N ILE A 247 9.80 -3.84 -17.36
CA ILE A 247 8.45 -4.32 -17.67
C ILE A 247 8.50 -5.76 -18.21
N ARG A 248 9.43 -6.05 -19.13
CA ARG A 248 9.62 -7.42 -19.63
C ARG A 248 10.04 -8.38 -18.53
N GLN A 249 10.89 -7.94 -17.62
CA GLN A 249 11.31 -8.75 -16.47
C GLN A 249 10.16 -9.03 -15.51
N ALA A 250 9.29 -8.04 -15.29
CA ALA A 250 8.15 -8.16 -14.38
C ALA A 250 7.03 -9.04 -14.94
N PHE A 251 6.64 -8.81 -16.19
CA PHE A 251 5.42 -9.37 -16.79
C PHE A 251 5.70 -10.42 -17.89
N GLY A 252 6.97 -10.64 -18.25
CA GLY A 252 7.32 -11.60 -19.30
C GLY A 252 6.93 -11.14 -20.71
N SER A 253 6.57 -12.10 -21.57
CA SER A 253 6.17 -11.84 -22.96
C SER A 253 4.70 -11.41 -23.13
N GLN A 254 3.96 -11.23 -22.06
CA GLN A 254 2.53 -10.90 -22.07
C GLN A 254 2.24 -9.40 -22.30
N ILE A 255 3.20 -8.62 -22.75
CA ILE A 255 3.04 -7.18 -22.93
C ILE A 255 3.20 -6.79 -24.38
N LEU A 256 2.18 -6.08 -24.89
CA LEU A 256 2.25 -5.30 -26.13
C LEU A 256 2.58 -3.85 -25.76
N MET A 257 3.75 -3.39 -26.18
CA MET A 257 4.11 -1.97 -26.15
C MET A 257 3.71 -1.34 -27.48
N LEU A 258 2.74 -0.44 -27.46
CA LEU A 258 2.36 0.39 -28.61
C LEU A 258 2.54 1.86 -28.19
N ASP A 259 3.45 2.57 -28.86
CA ASP A 259 3.67 4.03 -28.76
C ASP A 259 3.33 4.64 -27.39
N ASP A 260 4.25 4.57 -26.42
CA ASP A 260 4.15 5.13 -25.06
C ASP A 260 3.00 4.59 -24.16
N ALA A 261 2.18 3.68 -24.64
CA ALA A 261 1.16 3.00 -23.84
C ALA A 261 1.53 1.53 -23.60
N VAL A 262 1.41 1.09 -22.34
CA VAL A 262 1.66 -0.30 -21.94
C VAL A 262 0.33 -1.02 -21.84
N PHE A 263 0.10 -2.00 -22.69
CA PHE A 263 -1.07 -2.88 -22.63
C PHE A 263 -0.65 -4.22 -22.04
N ILE A 264 -1.32 -4.64 -20.98
CA ILE A 264 -1.16 -5.98 -20.40
C ILE A 264 -2.27 -6.83 -21.00
N ASP A 265 -1.90 -7.90 -21.71
CA ASP A 265 -2.87 -8.88 -22.20
C ASP A 265 -3.21 -9.84 -21.04
N GLU A 266 -4.42 -9.70 -20.47
CA GLU A 266 -4.95 -10.61 -19.45
C GLU A 266 -5.55 -11.89 -20.07
N CYS A 267 -5.13 -12.31 -21.26
CA CYS A 267 -5.60 -13.54 -21.85
C CYS A 267 -5.25 -14.75 -20.98
N CYS A 268 -6.28 -15.59 -20.76
CA CYS A 268 -6.28 -16.84 -19.99
C CYS A 268 -5.01 -17.69 -20.23
N PRO A 269 -4.50 -18.38 -19.21
CA PRO A 269 -3.42 -19.33 -19.39
C PRO A 269 -3.86 -20.39 -20.41
N PRO A 270 -2.95 -20.86 -21.28
CA PRO A 270 -3.28 -21.90 -22.22
C PRO A 270 -3.75 -23.15 -21.44
N ASP A 271 -4.93 -23.65 -21.81
CA ASP A 271 -5.50 -24.90 -21.33
C ASP A 271 -4.53 -26.04 -21.69
N GLU A 272 -3.73 -26.52 -20.74
CA GLU A 272 -2.80 -27.64 -20.94
C GLU A 272 -3.48 -28.99 -21.21
N ASN A 273 -4.81 -29.04 -21.39
CA ASN A 273 -5.61 -30.26 -21.58
C ASN A 273 -6.39 -30.34 -22.90
N ARG A 274 -5.93 -29.68 -23.97
CA ARG A 274 -6.39 -30.06 -25.31
C ARG A 274 -5.40 -31.03 -25.97
N VAL A 275 -5.39 -32.26 -25.47
CA VAL A 275 -4.84 -33.39 -26.24
C VAL A 275 -5.86 -33.75 -27.31
N GLU A 276 -5.38 -33.72 -28.52
CA GLU A 276 -6.00 -34.12 -29.78
C GLU A 276 -6.77 -35.43 -29.69
N HIS A 277 -8.01 -35.42 -30.12
CA HIS A 277 -8.64 -36.56 -30.79
C HIS A 277 -9.09 -36.07 -32.16
N LEU A 278 -8.16 -36.21 -33.11
CA LEU A 278 -8.49 -36.31 -34.53
C LEU A 278 -8.19 -37.74 -34.95
N GLU A 279 -9.22 -38.53 -35.09
CA GLU A 279 -9.35 -39.60 -36.08
C GLU A 279 -10.66 -39.38 -36.88
#